data_75c627921fdfaff3d73266b406caa8d3
#
_entry.id   75c627921fdfaff3d73266b406caa8d3
#
_cell.length_a   1.000
_cell.length_b   1.000
_cell.length_c   1.000
_cell.angle_alpha   90.00
_cell.angle_beta   90.00
_cell.angle_gamma   90.00
#
_symmetry.space_group_name_H-M   'P 1'
#
loop_
_entity.id
_entity.type
_entity.pdbx_description
1 polymer ?
#
loop_
_entity_poly.entity_id
_entity_poly.type
_entity_poly.pdbx_seq_one_letter_code
_entity_poly.pdbx_strand_id
1 'polypeptide(L)'
;MDLIKPQQDKYHNCIRCGLCLAVCPTYREYLKETASPRGRVALARKGLEGELELSPNLIEQMYGCFACMECNDICPVGIRPAELVLSMRHVQQQLHPARWKRILFKGLMSKAGWLEAATLPLRLYEKLGIRRLVYLLGMNRLLPGRIRDLEAMLPRLPQRPLRRVLPEATAARGVERYRIGFFLGCAQSLLFGDQSAATLRVLARNGCTVIAPKEIECCGMPARGYGCVDLVENHARHNIAVFEQFNVDAIVTDCATCGSTLKEYGSFLSHDSEWAERAAGFARKVKDISEFLAEIPLLKPAKRIDMKVTYHDPCHLRRGQRVWKEPRRLLSLIDGLELVEMRESDRCCGSAGSQLITHYDTAWKVLGRKLDCILHTEARIVASGCPGCQMQLNTGLRRRGLSARVVHPVALLDEAYGGADGE
;
A
#
# COMPACT_ATOMS: atom_id res chain seq x y z
N MET A 1 -15.02 15.25 19.16
CA MET A 1 -14.11 16.42 19.30
C MET A 1 -12.78 16.07 19.95
N ASP A 2 -12.66 15.04 20.78
CA ASP A 2 -11.41 14.73 21.49
C ASP A 2 -10.29 14.15 20.62
N LEU A 3 -10.56 13.61 19.45
CA LEU A 3 -9.56 13.09 18.50
C LEU A 3 -8.73 14.18 17.81
N ILE A 4 -9.12 15.44 17.94
CA ILE A 4 -8.47 16.58 17.28
C ILE A 4 -7.62 17.39 18.26
N LYS A 5 -7.99 17.41 19.54
CA LYS A 5 -7.24 18.12 20.60
C LYS A 5 -5.74 17.75 20.64
N PRO A 6 -5.33 16.48 20.51
CA PRO A 6 -3.91 16.12 20.48
C PRO A 6 -3.14 16.67 19.29
N GLN A 7 -3.83 17.19 18.27
CA GLN A 7 -3.22 17.73 17.05
C GLN A 7 -3.28 19.25 16.97
N GLN A 8 -3.99 19.93 17.90
CA GLN A 8 -4.11 21.40 17.89
C GLN A 8 -2.75 22.06 17.90
N ASP A 9 -1.85 21.67 18.80
CA ASP A 9 -0.50 22.21 18.90
C ASP A 9 0.30 21.99 17.60
N LYS A 10 0.01 20.91 16.87
CA LYS A 10 0.73 20.56 15.64
C LYS A 10 0.34 21.45 14.47
N TYR A 11 -0.92 21.87 14.29
CA TYR A 11 -1.30 22.71 13.16
C TYR A 11 -1.12 24.21 13.43
N HIS A 12 -1.14 24.66 14.68
CA HIS A 12 -0.86 26.04 15.05
C HIS A 12 0.57 26.47 14.69
N ASN A 13 1.53 25.57 14.78
CA ASN A 13 2.94 25.85 14.51
C ASN A 13 3.27 26.04 13.01
N CYS A 14 2.29 26.06 12.10
CA CYS A 14 2.53 26.24 10.68
C CYS A 14 3.02 27.67 10.37
N ILE A 15 4.30 27.82 10.06
CA ILE A 15 4.95 29.10 9.68
C ILE A 15 4.71 29.47 8.21
N ARG A 16 3.91 28.71 7.47
CA ARG A 16 3.56 28.94 6.04
C ARG A 16 4.75 29.06 5.08
N CYS A 17 5.90 28.50 5.41
CA CYS A 17 7.16 28.58 4.63
C CYS A 17 7.06 28.09 3.17
N GLY A 18 6.08 27.25 2.85
CA GLY A 18 5.87 26.78 1.47
C GLY A 18 6.68 25.56 1.04
N LEU A 19 7.63 25.03 1.82
CA LEU A 19 8.43 23.87 1.45
C LEU A 19 7.58 22.66 1.04
N CYS A 20 6.43 22.44 1.71
CA CYS A 20 5.50 21.35 1.39
C CYS A 20 4.82 21.49 0.01
N LEU A 21 4.86 22.66 -0.63
CA LEU A 21 4.28 22.89 -1.97
C LEU A 21 5.07 22.13 -3.04
N ALA A 22 6.40 22.22 -3.00
CA ALA A 22 7.30 21.63 -3.99
C ALA A 22 7.16 20.10 -4.07
N VAL A 23 6.78 19.47 -2.96
CA VAL A 23 6.68 18.02 -2.87
C VAL A 23 5.26 17.48 -3.08
N CYS A 24 4.23 18.34 -2.98
CA CYS A 24 2.85 17.89 -3.02
C CYS A 24 2.40 17.52 -4.44
N PRO A 25 2.00 16.25 -4.69
CA PRO A 25 1.57 15.84 -6.03
C PRO A 25 0.35 16.62 -6.52
N THR A 26 -0.62 16.91 -5.66
CA THR A 26 -1.84 17.63 -6.06
C THR A 26 -1.59 19.12 -6.29
N TYR A 27 -0.73 19.75 -5.51
CA TYR A 27 -0.36 21.14 -5.74
C TYR A 27 0.41 21.31 -7.05
N ARG A 28 1.35 20.42 -7.33
CA ARG A 28 2.15 20.44 -8.58
C ARG A 28 1.29 20.33 -9.85
N GLU A 29 0.10 19.72 -9.75
CA GLU A 29 -0.82 19.58 -10.89
C GLU A 29 -1.77 20.76 -11.05
N TYR A 30 -2.20 21.38 -9.96
CA TYR A 30 -3.25 22.39 -10.03
C TYR A 30 -2.78 23.81 -9.70
N LEU A 31 -1.64 23.97 -9.02
CA LEU A 31 -1.10 25.22 -8.50
C LEU A 31 -2.12 26.04 -7.68
N LYS A 32 -3.10 25.33 -7.06
CA LYS A 32 -4.13 25.93 -6.22
C LYS A 32 -3.77 25.75 -4.75
N GLU A 33 -3.86 26.83 -3.97
CA GLU A 33 -3.54 26.79 -2.54
C GLU A 33 -4.41 25.79 -1.78
N THR A 34 -5.69 25.67 -2.09
CA THR A 34 -6.61 24.70 -1.47
C THR A 34 -6.22 23.23 -1.74
N ALA A 35 -5.48 22.95 -2.81
CA ALA A 35 -4.94 21.65 -3.13
C ALA A 35 -3.54 21.42 -2.50
N SER A 36 -2.99 22.40 -1.79
CA SER A 36 -1.68 22.35 -1.16
C SER A 36 -1.74 21.78 0.27
N PRO A 37 -0.62 21.24 0.83
CA PRO A 37 -0.62 20.78 2.20
C PRO A 37 -0.86 21.92 3.22
N ARG A 38 -0.19 23.05 3.06
CA ARG A 38 -0.37 24.21 3.97
C ARG A 38 -1.76 24.81 3.84
N GLY A 39 -2.34 24.83 2.63
CA GLY A 39 -3.72 25.26 2.43
C GLY A 39 -4.73 24.34 3.10
N ARG A 40 -4.54 23.00 3.01
CA ARG A 40 -5.34 22.04 3.75
C ARG A 40 -5.19 22.17 5.27
N VAL A 41 -3.97 22.45 5.77
CA VAL A 41 -3.76 22.76 7.19
C VAL A 41 -4.55 24.01 7.61
N ALA A 42 -4.52 25.08 6.81
CA ALA A 42 -5.27 26.30 7.09
C ALA A 42 -6.80 26.07 7.07
N LEU A 43 -7.30 25.32 6.09
CA LEU A 43 -8.72 24.95 6.00
C LEU A 43 -9.18 24.09 7.17
N ALA A 44 -8.36 23.06 7.52
CA ALA A 44 -8.64 22.21 8.66
C ALA A 44 -8.68 23.01 9.95
N ARG A 45 -7.68 23.85 10.19
CA ARG A 45 -7.61 24.72 11.36
C ARG A 45 -8.88 25.58 11.50
N LYS A 46 -9.22 26.35 10.46
CA LYS A 46 -10.37 27.24 10.49
C LYS A 46 -11.71 26.50 10.66
N GLY A 47 -11.84 25.32 10.05
CA GLY A 47 -13.01 24.46 10.24
C GLY A 47 -13.13 23.92 11.68
N LEU A 48 -12.00 23.58 12.32
CA LEU A 48 -11.96 23.08 13.68
C LEU A 48 -12.15 24.16 14.74
N GLU A 49 -11.71 25.38 14.45
CA GLU A 49 -11.89 26.58 15.30
C GLU A 49 -13.30 27.18 15.15
N GLY A 50 -14.11 26.67 14.21
CA GLY A 50 -15.48 27.16 13.98
C GLY A 50 -15.55 28.45 13.14
N GLU A 51 -14.43 28.91 12.58
CA GLU A 51 -14.37 30.09 11.71
C GLU A 51 -14.90 29.78 10.29
N LEU A 52 -14.87 28.53 9.87
CA LEU A 52 -15.42 28.05 8.60
C LEU A 52 -16.35 26.85 8.84
N GLU A 53 -17.46 26.85 8.12
CA GLU A 53 -18.32 25.68 8.07
C GLU A 53 -17.57 24.50 7.41
N LEU A 54 -17.78 23.30 7.95
CA LEU A 54 -17.29 22.05 7.37
C LEU A 54 -18.12 21.67 6.14
N SER A 55 -18.17 22.57 5.18
CA SER A 55 -18.95 22.44 3.94
C SER A 55 -18.46 21.26 3.07
N PRO A 56 -19.32 20.74 2.17
CA PRO A 56 -18.92 19.73 1.20
C PRO A 56 -17.66 20.11 0.40
N ASN A 57 -17.52 21.39 0.03
CA ASN A 57 -16.35 21.89 -0.70
C ASN A 57 -15.06 21.84 0.13
N LEU A 58 -15.11 22.19 1.42
CA LEU A 58 -13.95 22.07 2.31
C LEU A 58 -13.54 20.60 2.44
N ILE A 59 -14.51 19.73 2.64
CA ILE A 59 -14.29 18.30 2.81
C ILE A 59 -13.75 17.66 1.52
N GLU A 60 -14.20 18.08 0.35
CA GLU A 60 -13.65 17.62 -0.93
C GLU A 60 -12.15 17.92 -1.06
N GLN A 61 -11.66 19.09 -0.56
CA GLN A 61 -10.24 19.38 -0.52
C GLN A 61 -9.47 18.39 0.36
N MET A 62 -10.09 17.88 1.43
CA MET A 62 -9.47 16.83 2.26
C MET A 62 -9.44 15.48 1.53
N TYR A 63 -10.53 15.10 0.84
CA TYR A 63 -10.55 13.88 0.04
C TYR A 63 -9.64 13.95 -1.19
N GLY A 64 -9.37 15.11 -1.75
CA GLY A 64 -8.40 15.30 -2.84
C GLY A 64 -6.94 15.04 -2.43
N CYS A 65 -6.61 14.88 -1.15
CA CYS A 65 -5.27 14.54 -0.69
C CYS A 65 -4.96 13.06 -0.89
N PHE A 66 -3.77 12.75 -1.43
CA PHE A 66 -3.32 11.36 -1.64
C PHE A 66 -2.76 10.68 -0.39
N ALA A 67 -2.66 11.40 0.72
CA ALA A 67 -2.08 10.92 1.98
C ALA A 67 -0.70 10.26 1.82
N CYS A 68 0.11 10.74 0.86
CA CYS A 68 1.43 10.20 0.54
C CYS A 68 2.52 10.58 1.56
N MET A 69 2.19 11.39 2.56
CA MET A 69 3.03 11.81 3.68
C MET A 69 4.30 12.59 3.31
N GLU A 70 4.47 13.00 2.06
CA GLU A 70 5.66 13.71 1.60
C GLU A 70 5.82 15.08 2.27
N CYS A 71 4.70 15.76 2.50
CA CYS A 71 4.65 17.01 3.23
C CYS A 71 4.98 16.88 4.73
N ASN A 72 4.83 15.68 5.31
CA ASN A 72 5.22 15.42 6.70
C ASN A 72 6.76 15.42 6.83
N ASP A 73 7.45 14.79 5.86
CA ASP A 73 8.91 14.64 5.90
C ASP A 73 9.65 15.96 5.68
N ILE A 74 9.12 16.83 4.84
CA ILE A 74 9.79 18.09 4.48
C ILE A 74 9.49 19.24 5.47
N CYS A 75 8.56 19.03 6.40
CA CYS A 75 8.13 20.11 7.30
C CYS A 75 9.17 20.42 8.38
N PRO A 76 9.78 21.64 8.38
CA PRO A 76 10.85 21.99 9.31
C PRO A 76 10.36 22.16 10.75
N VAL A 77 9.06 22.39 10.94
CA VAL A 77 8.43 22.54 12.28
C VAL A 77 7.62 21.31 12.70
N GLY A 78 7.79 20.20 12.02
CA GLY A 78 7.23 18.90 12.42
C GLY A 78 5.70 18.75 12.26
N ILE A 79 5.03 19.65 11.50
CA ILE A 79 3.62 19.46 11.16
C ILE A 79 3.47 18.22 10.31
N ARG A 80 2.38 17.49 10.53
CA ARG A 80 2.01 16.28 9.79
C ARG A 80 0.72 16.49 8.98
N PRO A 81 0.77 17.27 7.87
CA PRO A 81 -0.45 17.66 7.14
C PRO A 81 -1.26 16.47 6.62
N ALA A 82 -0.60 15.38 6.21
CA ALA A 82 -1.31 14.18 5.74
C ALA A 82 -2.15 13.53 6.83
N GLU A 83 -1.66 13.49 8.06
CA GLU A 83 -2.41 12.96 9.20
C GLU A 83 -3.55 13.86 9.61
N LEU A 84 -3.34 15.19 9.61
CA LEU A 84 -4.41 16.14 9.87
C LEU A 84 -5.54 15.99 8.87
N VAL A 85 -5.23 15.79 7.59
CA VAL A 85 -6.24 15.52 6.55
C VAL A 85 -7.02 14.22 6.83
N LEU A 86 -6.35 13.15 7.24
CA LEU A 86 -7.03 11.89 7.61
C LEU A 86 -7.92 12.06 8.84
N SER A 87 -7.49 12.86 9.82
CA SER A 87 -8.31 13.21 10.98
C SER A 87 -9.55 14.01 10.57
N MET A 88 -9.43 14.96 9.64
CA MET A 88 -10.58 15.70 9.11
C MET A 88 -11.59 14.80 8.39
N ARG A 89 -11.12 13.79 7.64
CA ARG A 89 -12.02 12.79 7.05
C ARG A 89 -12.76 11.99 8.12
N HIS A 90 -12.10 11.72 9.25
CA HIS A 90 -12.73 11.03 10.39
C HIS A 90 -13.81 11.90 11.04
N VAL A 91 -13.53 13.18 11.31
CA VAL A 91 -14.50 14.14 11.84
C VAL A 91 -15.71 14.22 10.93
N GLN A 92 -15.49 14.33 9.63
CA GLN A 92 -16.60 14.34 8.66
C GLN A 92 -17.43 13.07 8.73
N GLN A 93 -16.79 11.90 8.88
CA GLN A 93 -17.51 10.63 8.97
C GLN A 93 -18.29 10.49 10.28
N GLN A 94 -17.86 11.14 11.35
CA GLN A 94 -18.60 11.20 12.62
C GLN A 94 -19.82 12.14 12.53
N LEU A 95 -19.64 13.34 11.96
CA LEU A 95 -20.69 14.33 11.82
C LEU A 95 -21.75 13.92 10.78
N HIS A 96 -21.31 13.35 9.67
CA HIS A 96 -22.16 12.95 8.55
C HIS A 96 -21.84 11.52 8.12
N PRO A 97 -22.29 10.51 8.88
CA PRO A 97 -21.94 9.12 8.64
C PRO A 97 -22.53 8.61 7.31
N ALA A 98 -21.67 8.33 6.35
CA ALA A 98 -22.07 7.71 5.10
C ALA A 98 -22.29 6.20 5.32
N ARG A 99 -23.55 5.77 5.53
CA ARG A 99 -23.93 4.38 5.84
C ARG A 99 -23.36 3.36 4.85
N TRP A 100 -23.33 3.70 3.55
CA TRP A 100 -22.78 2.81 2.52
C TRP A 100 -21.29 2.53 2.70
N LYS A 101 -20.50 3.50 3.20
CA LYS A 101 -19.07 3.30 3.51
C LYS A 101 -18.91 2.27 4.63
N ARG A 102 -19.72 2.39 5.69
CA ARG A 102 -19.67 1.43 6.80
C ARG A 102 -20.10 0.03 6.36
N ILE A 103 -21.14 -0.09 5.53
CA ILE A 103 -21.58 -1.38 4.98
C ILE A 103 -20.45 -1.98 4.11
N LEU A 104 -19.83 -1.18 3.24
CA LEU A 104 -18.73 -1.63 2.38
C LEU A 104 -17.53 -2.11 3.21
N PHE A 105 -17.06 -1.30 4.15
CA PHE A 105 -15.84 -1.64 4.90
C PHE A 105 -16.09 -2.66 6.00
N LYS A 106 -17.21 -2.59 6.73
CA LYS A 106 -17.58 -3.57 7.74
C LYS A 106 -18.03 -4.90 7.13
N GLY A 107 -18.81 -4.87 6.05
CA GLY A 107 -19.30 -6.07 5.40
C GLY A 107 -18.23 -6.75 4.54
N LEU A 108 -17.78 -6.03 3.49
CA LEU A 108 -16.95 -6.62 2.44
C LEU A 108 -15.49 -6.84 2.87
N MET A 109 -14.93 -5.96 3.72
CA MET A 109 -13.49 -6.00 4.04
C MET A 109 -13.16 -6.67 5.38
N SER A 110 -14.12 -6.83 6.29
CA SER A 110 -13.90 -7.52 7.56
C SER A 110 -13.84 -9.04 7.42
N LYS A 111 -14.46 -9.60 6.39
CA LYS A 111 -14.43 -11.04 6.17
C LYS A 111 -13.82 -11.34 4.81
N ALA A 112 -12.66 -11.97 4.81
CA ALA A 112 -11.95 -12.33 3.59
C ALA A 112 -12.83 -13.11 2.59
N GLY A 113 -13.72 -13.99 3.08
CA GLY A 113 -14.65 -14.74 2.24
C GLY A 113 -15.63 -13.87 1.45
N TRP A 114 -16.10 -12.74 2.02
CA TRP A 114 -16.97 -11.81 1.29
C TRP A 114 -16.23 -11.08 0.17
N LEU A 115 -15.01 -10.66 0.44
CA LEU A 115 -14.17 -10.00 -0.58
C LEU A 115 -13.81 -10.99 -1.70
N GLU A 116 -13.54 -12.24 -1.36
CA GLU A 116 -13.32 -13.32 -2.31
C GLU A 116 -14.57 -13.61 -3.17
N ALA A 117 -15.75 -13.66 -2.55
CA ALA A 117 -17.02 -13.83 -3.25
C ALA A 117 -17.32 -12.68 -4.20
N ALA A 118 -17.04 -11.43 -3.80
CA ALA A 118 -17.19 -10.25 -4.65
C ALA A 118 -16.28 -10.28 -5.91
N THR A 119 -15.16 -11.00 -5.86
CA THR A 119 -14.27 -11.18 -7.03
C THR A 119 -14.66 -12.36 -7.93
N LEU A 120 -15.64 -13.18 -7.52
CA LEU A 120 -16.05 -14.37 -8.27
C LEU A 120 -16.54 -14.07 -9.70
N PRO A 121 -17.40 -13.05 -9.93
CA PRO A 121 -17.83 -12.72 -11.30
C PRO A 121 -16.64 -12.35 -12.20
N LEU A 122 -15.66 -11.63 -11.66
CA LEU A 122 -14.48 -11.21 -12.38
C LEU A 122 -13.55 -12.40 -12.73
N ARG A 123 -13.43 -13.36 -11.83
CA ARG A 123 -12.70 -14.61 -12.11
C ARG A 123 -13.41 -15.46 -13.14
N LEU A 124 -14.73 -15.51 -13.09
CA LEU A 124 -15.53 -16.23 -14.10
C LEU A 124 -15.37 -15.59 -15.49
N TYR A 125 -15.39 -14.25 -15.53
CA TYR A 125 -15.11 -13.46 -16.74
C TYR A 125 -13.76 -13.81 -17.37
N GLU A 126 -12.70 -13.97 -16.56
CA GLU A 126 -11.39 -14.41 -17.05
C GLU A 126 -11.35 -15.89 -17.42
N LYS A 127 -11.90 -16.77 -16.54
CA LYS A 127 -11.90 -18.23 -16.73
C LYS A 127 -12.63 -18.65 -18.00
N LEU A 128 -13.75 -18.00 -18.32
CA LEU A 128 -14.53 -18.25 -19.56
C LEU A 128 -13.88 -17.63 -20.80
N GLY A 129 -12.74 -16.97 -20.67
CA GLY A 129 -12.05 -16.33 -21.78
C GLY A 129 -12.78 -15.10 -22.34
N ILE A 130 -13.85 -14.63 -21.68
CA ILE A 130 -14.66 -13.48 -22.11
C ILE A 130 -13.79 -12.25 -22.27
N ARG A 131 -12.86 -12.02 -21.35
CA ARG A 131 -11.88 -10.93 -21.42
C ARG A 131 -11.10 -10.99 -22.75
N ARG A 132 -10.57 -12.16 -23.10
CA ARG A 132 -9.82 -12.36 -24.35
C ARG A 132 -10.70 -12.09 -25.58
N LEU A 133 -11.96 -12.55 -25.55
CA LEU A 133 -12.92 -12.33 -26.63
C LEU A 133 -13.26 -10.84 -26.79
N VAL A 134 -13.52 -10.14 -25.68
CA VAL A 134 -13.79 -8.68 -25.67
C VAL A 134 -12.63 -7.90 -26.28
N TYR A 135 -11.39 -8.27 -25.99
CA TYR A 135 -10.22 -7.62 -26.58
C TYR A 135 -10.00 -7.99 -28.05
N LEU A 136 -10.20 -9.26 -28.44
CA LEU A 136 -10.08 -9.71 -29.82
C LEU A 136 -11.10 -9.04 -30.75
N LEU A 137 -12.35 -8.88 -30.28
CA LEU A 137 -13.41 -8.22 -31.02
C LEU A 137 -13.36 -6.70 -30.96
N GLY A 138 -12.41 -6.12 -30.23
CA GLY A 138 -12.28 -4.68 -30.02
C GLY A 138 -13.43 -4.05 -29.21
N MET A 139 -14.31 -4.85 -28.58
CA MET A 139 -15.44 -4.39 -27.78
C MET A 139 -15.03 -3.56 -26.58
N ASN A 140 -13.80 -3.76 -26.08
CA ASN A 140 -13.22 -2.92 -25.01
C ASN A 140 -13.16 -1.43 -25.42
N ARG A 141 -13.12 -1.11 -26.72
CA ARG A 141 -13.13 0.27 -27.24
C ARG A 141 -14.48 0.95 -27.09
N LEU A 142 -15.56 0.18 -26.97
CA LEU A 142 -16.93 0.68 -26.74
C LEU A 142 -17.16 1.08 -25.27
N LEU A 143 -16.33 0.61 -24.36
CA LEU A 143 -16.43 0.99 -22.95
C LEU A 143 -16.03 2.47 -22.76
N PRO A 144 -16.73 3.21 -21.88
CA PRO A 144 -16.29 4.53 -21.45
C PRO A 144 -14.82 4.49 -21.01
N GLY A 145 -14.02 5.51 -21.38
CA GLY A 145 -12.57 5.51 -21.17
C GLY A 145 -12.15 5.16 -19.75
N ARG A 146 -12.86 5.70 -18.74
CA ARG A 146 -12.59 5.39 -17.32
C ARG A 146 -12.81 3.91 -16.97
N ILE A 147 -13.89 3.30 -17.46
CA ILE A 147 -14.20 1.88 -17.21
C ILE A 147 -13.17 0.99 -17.88
N ARG A 148 -12.81 1.30 -19.11
CA ARG A 148 -11.77 0.59 -19.88
C ARG A 148 -10.42 0.65 -19.14
N ASP A 149 -10.05 1.81 -18.61
CA ASP A 149 -8.79 1.97 -17.90
C ASP A 149 -8.80 1.21 -16.56
N LEU A 150 -9.91 1.23 -15.82
CA LEU A 150 -10.06 0.45 -14.59
C LEU A 150 -10.00 -1.06 -14.84
N GLU A 151 -10.63 -1.54 -15.93
CA GLU A 151 -10.55 -2.94 -16.36
C GLU A 151 -9.11 -3.32 -16.73
N ALA A 152 -8.44 -2.46 -17.50
CA ALA A 152 -7.04 -2.67 -17.88
C ALA A 152 -6.06 -2.66 -16.70
N MET A 153 -6.41 -2.04 -15.55
CA MET A 153 -5.60 -2.04 -14.34
C MET A 153 -5.60 -3.39 -13.61
N LEU A 154 -6.65 -4.17 -13.78
CA LEU A 154 -6.74 -5.44 -13.09
C LEU A 154 -5.67 -6.40 -13.64
N PRO A 155 -4.80 -6.95 -12.77
CA PRO A 155 -3.90 -8.01 -13.17
C PRO A 155 -4.71 -9.26 -13.56
N ARG A 156 -4.08 -10.24 -14.15
CA ARG A 156 -4.71 -11.56 -14.32
C ARG A 156 -5.02 -12.14 -12.96
N LEU A 157 -6.27 -12.50 -12.75
CA LEU A 157 -6.71 -13.04 -11.47
C LEU A 157 -6.29 -14.51 -11.34
N PRO A 158 -5.73 -14.91 -10.19
CA PRO A 158 -5.47 -16.32 -9.93
C PRO A 158 -6.80 -17.10 -9.88
N GLN A 159 -6.78 -18.37 -10.30
CA GLN A 159 -7.99 -19.21 -10.29
C GLN A 159 -8.59 -19.34 -8.89
N ARG A 160 -7.74 -19.39 -7.86
CA ARG A 160 -8.12 -19.40 -6.45
C ARG A 160 -7.34 -18.34 -5.68
N PRO A 161 -7.94 -17.65 -4.70
CA PRO A 161 -7.20 -16.76 -3.81
C PRO A 161 -6.08 -17.53 -3.13
N LEU A 162 -4.92 -16.90 -2.96
CA LEU A 162 -3.78 -17.52 -2.32
C LEU A 162 -4.13 -18.04 -0.92
N ARG A 163 -4.91 -17.30 -0.14
CA ARG A 163 -5.36 -17.70 1.21
C ARG A 163 -6.02 -19.09 1.25
N ARG A 164 -6.71 -19.49 0.18
CA ARG A 164 -7.40 -20.80 0.12
C ARG A 164 -6.48 -21.96 -0.19
N VAL A 165 -5.37 -21.70 -0.87
CA VAL A 165 -4.43 -22.74 -1.34
C VAL A 165 -3.18 -22.81 -0.47
N LEU A 166 -2.87 -21.74 0.25
CA LEU A 166 -1.70 -21.66 1.12
C LEU A 166 -1.91 -22.57 2.35
N PRO A 167 -0.93 -23.41 2.72
CA PRO A 167 -0.93 -24.06 4.01
C PRO A 167 -0.83 -23.02 5.14
N GLU A 168 -1.37 -23.34 6.31
CA GLU A 168 -1.27 -22.43 7.47
C GLU A 168 0.16 -22.31 7.97
N ALA A 169 0.97 -23.33 7.81
CA ALA A 169 2.38 -23.32 8.14
C ALA A 169 3.22 -23.81 6.94
N THR A 170 4.28 -23.07 6.64
CA THR A 170 5.32 -23.45 5.68
C THR A 170 6.61 -23.65 6.45
N ALA A 171 7.14 -24.87 6.45
CA ALA A 171 8.38 -25.19 7.17
C ALA A 171 9.59 -24.50 6.57
N ALA A 172 10.58 -24.18 7.42
CA ALA A 172 11.90 -23.73 7.00
C ALA A 172 12.58 -24.83 6.16
N ARG A 173 13.35 -24.42 5.15
CA ARG A 173 14.28 -25.33 4.45
C ARG A 173 15.57 -25.41 5.23
N GLY A 174 15.89 -26.60 5.73
CA GLY A 174 17.03 -26.82 6.62
C GLY A 174 16.72 -26.49 8.08
N VAL A 175 17.67 -25.87 8.78
CA VAL A 175 17.52 -25.54 10.20
C VAL A 175 16.60 -24.34 10.38
N GLU A 176 15.54 -24.50 11.19
CA GLU A 176 14.68 -23.38 11.59
C GLU A 176 15.50 -22.41 12.45
N ARG A 177 15.59 -21.15 11.99
CA ARG A 177 16.26 -20.04 12.69
C ARG A 177 15.27 -18.99 13.20
N TYR A 178 14.16 -18.85 12.49
CA TYR A 178 13.13 -17.84 12.78
C TYR A 178 11.74 -18.43 12.58
N ARG A 179 10.81 -17.97 13.40
CA ARG A 179 9.39 -18.30 13.29
C ARG A 179 8.60 -17.03 12.97
N ILE A 180 8.06 -16.93 11.77
CA ILE A 180 7.50 -15.71 11.19
C ILE A 180 5.98 -15.83 11.05
N GLY A 181 5.25 -14.86 11.59
CA GLY A 181 3.86 -14.65 11.25
C GLY A 181 3.76 -13.90 9.91
N PHE A 182 3.08 -14.43 8.92
CA PHE A 182 2.91 -13.75 7.64
C PHE A 182 1.53 -13.11 7.54
N PHE A 183 1.51 -11.77 7.47
CA PHE A 183 0.29 -11.02 7.24
C PHE A 183 -0.02 -10.96 5.75
N LEU A 184 -0.83 -11.91 5.25
CA LEU A 184 -1.28 -11.96 3.87
C LEU A 184 -2.37 -10.91 3.60
N GLY A 185 -2.00 -9.77 3.03
CA GLY A 185 -2.90 -8.69 2.69
C GLY A 185 -4.02 -9.11 1.72
N CYS A 186 -5.16 -8.38 1.74
CA CYS A 186 -6.31 -8.69 0.89
C CYS A 186 -5.97 -8.60 -0.62
N ALA A 187 -5.30 -7.54 -1.06
CA ALA A 187 -4.87 -7.38 -2.45
C ALA A 187 -3.84 -8.44 -2.85
N GLN A 188 -2.94 -8.82 -1.94
CA GLN A 188 -1.95 -9.87 -2.14
C GLN A 188 -2.64 -11.21 -2.39
N SER A 189 -3.57 -11.59 -1.52
CA SER A 189 -4.31 -12.86 -1.66
C SER A 189 -5.11 -12.94 -2.97
N LEU A 190 -5.72 -11.83 -3.38
CA LEU A 190 -6.68 -11.81 -4.49
C LEU A 190 -6.05 -11.54 -5.86
N LEU A 191 -4.99 -10.72 -5.92
CA LEU A 191 -4.47 -10.16 -7.16
C LEU A 191 -2.98 -10.49 -7.39
N PHE A 192 -2.21 -10.71 -6.32
CA PHE A 192 -0.76 -10.89 -6.36
C PHE A 192 -0.31 -12.16 -5.64
N GLY A 193 -1.10 -13.24 -5.75
CA GLY A 193 -0.83 -14.50 -5.05
C GLY A 193 0.55 -15.08 -5.35
N ASP A 194 0.99 -15.04 -6.62
CA ASP A 194 2.32 -15.55 -7.03
C ASP A 194 3.47 -14.79 -6.34
N GLN A 195 3.30 -13.48 -6.14
CA GLN A 195 4.26 -12.65 -5.43
C GLN A 195 4.36 -13.04 -3.94
N SER A 196 3.22 -13.22 -3.27
CA SER A 196 3.24 -13.65 -1.87
C SER A 196 3.72 -15.10 -1.72
N ALA A 197 3.45 -15.96 -2.69
CA ALA A 197 4.05 -17.31 -2.71
C ALA A 197 5.59 -17.23 -2.86
N ALA A 198 6.11 -16.34 -3.70
CA ALA A 198 7.54 -16.06 -3.79
C ALA A 198 8.11 -15.57 -2.44
N THR A 199 7.38 -14.69 -1.73
CA THR A 199 7.76 -14.23 -0.39
C THR A 199 7.94 -15.41 0.58
N LEU A 200 7.01 -16.35 0.58
CA LEU A 200 7.07 -17.53 1.45
C LEU A 200 8.24 -18.45 1.09
N ARG A 201 8.51 -18.67 -0.21
CA ARG A 201 9.67 -19.46 -0.65
C ARG A 201 10.98 -18.83 -0.22
N VAL A 202 11.12 -17.50 -0.40
CA VAL A 202 12.32 -16.77 0.03
C VAL A 202 12.53 -16.88 1.54
N LEU A 203 11.48 -16.69 2.33
CA LEU A 203 11.54 -16.85 3.79
C LEU A 203 11.95 -18.29 4.18
N ALA A 204 11.28 -19.29 3.63
CA ALA A 204 11.55 -20.70 3.94
C ALA A 204 12.98 -21.08 3.57
N ARG A 205 13.50 -20.67 2.42
CA ARG A 205 14.89 -20.91 1.99
C ARG A 205 15.91 -20.28 2.95
N ASN A 206 15.58 -19.17 3.58
CA ASN A 206 16.45 -18.49 4.53
C ASN A 206 16.23 -18.93 5.99
N GLY A 207 15.68 -20.13 6.20
CA GLY A 207 15.55 -20.74 7.53
C GLY A 207 14.38 -20.20 8.35
N CYS A 208 13.33 -19.69 7.70
CA CYS A 208 12.13 -19.22 8.39
C CYS A 208 11.00 -20.24 8.26
N THR A 209 10.45 -20.68 9.40
CA THR A 209 9.13 -21.31 9.43
C THR A 209 8.07 -20.20 9.42
N VAL A 210 7.16 -20.25 8.44
CA VAL A 210 6.19 -19.18 8.21
C VAL A 210 4.80 -19.64 8.56
N ILE A 211 4.15 -18.93 9.47
CA ILE A 211 2.75 -19.11 9.87
C ILE A 211 1.90 -18.06 9.16
N ALA A 212 0.94 -18.48 8.36
CA ALA A 212 0.02 -17.62 7.62
C ALA A 212 -1.43 -17.86 8.07
N PRO A 213 -1.88 -17.25 9.17
CA PRO A 213 -3.23 -17.47 9.68
C PRO A 213 -4.28 -17.09 8.64
N LYS A 214 -5.32 -17.93 8.52
CA LYS A 214 -6.40 -17.71 7.54
C LYS A 214 -7.47 -16.73 8.04
N GLU A 215 -7.53 -16.54 9.34
CA GLU A 215 -8.54 -15.74 10.05
C GLU A 215 -8.26 -14.24 10.04
N ILE A 216 -7.07 -13.82 9.63
CA ILE A 216 -6.74 -12.37 9.57
C ILE A 216 -7.69 -11.62 8.66
N GLU A 217 -8.03 -10.40 9.09
CA GLU A 217 -8.84 -9.45 8.35
C GLU A 217 -7.97 -8.44 7.59
N CYS A 218 -8.63 -7.46 6.95
CA CYS A 218 -7.92 -6.34 6.31
C CYS A 218 -7.08 -5.57 7.35
N CYS A 219 -5.95 -4.98 6.90
CA CYS A 219 -5.14 -4.09 7.76
C CYS A 219 -5.88 -2.81 8.19
N GLY A 220 -7.01 -2.47 7.56
CA GLY A 220 -7.81 -1.30 7.88
C GLY A 220 -7.50 -0.04 7.07
N MET A 221 -6.42 0.00 6.27
CA MET A 221 -6.04 1.21 5.52
C MET A 221 -7.14 1.79 4.61
N PRO A 222 -7.94 0.98 3.87
CA PRO A 222 -9.05 1.54 3.10
C PRO A 222 -10.09 2.25 3.97
N ALA A 223 -10.44 1.68 5.12
CA ALA A 223 -11.37 2.30 6.08
C ALA A 223 -10.78 3.61 6.65
N ARG A 224 -9.48 3.62 7.01
CA ARG A 224 -8.76 4.83 7.44
C ARG A 224 -8.83 5.93 6.39
N GLY A 225 -8.58 5.59 5.14
CA GLY A 225 -8.61 6.53 4.01
C GLY A 225 -9.94 7.27 3.86
N TYR A 226 -11.02 6.65 4.31
CA TYR A 226 -12.38 7.23 4.30
C TYR A 226 -12.85 7.74 5.67
N GLY A 227 -11.98 7.74 6.69
CA GLY A 227 -12.30 8.28 8.02
C GLY A 227 -13.04 7.32 8.96
N CYS A 228 -13.19 6.04 8.59
CA CYS A 228 -13.83 5.02 9.43
C CYS A 228 -12.80 4.40 10.41
N VAL A 229 -12.32 5.19 11.37
CA VAL A 229 -11.25 4.78 12.30
C VAL A 229 -11.73 3.68 13.24
N ASP A 230 -12.98 3.71 13.67
CA ASP A 230 -13.62 2.66 14.47
C ASP A 230 -13.49 1.27 13.84
N LEU A 231 -13.57 1.19 12.52
CA LEU A 231 -13.36 -0.07 11.79
C LEU A 231 -11.89 -0.49 11.75
N VAL A 232 -10.96 0.47 11.68
CA VAL A 232 -9.51 0.19 11.78
C VAL A 232 -9.18 -0.41 13.13
N GLU A 233 -9.72 0.15 14.21
CA GLU A 233 -9.53 -0.36 15.56
C GLU A 233 -10.08 -1.78 15.72
N ASN A 234 -11.27 -2.05 15.18
CA ASN A 234 -11.85 -3.40 15.21
C ASN A 234 -10.98 -4.42 14.45
N HIS A 235 -10.47 -4.06 13.25
CA HIS A 235 -9.53 -4.90 12.53
C HIS A 235 -8.23 -5.10 13.31
N ALA A 236 -7.74 -4.05 13.98
CA ALA A 236 -6.53 -4.13 14.79
C ALA A 236 -6.70 -5.13 15.94
N ARG A 237 -7.78 -5.02 16.73
CA ARG A 237 -8.08 -5.95 17.83
C ARG A 237 -8.17 -7.39 17.33
N HIS A 238 -8.89 -7.61 16.23
CA HIS A 238 -9.03 -8.94 15.65
C HIS A 238 -7.68 -9.52 15.19
N ASN A 239 -6.91 -8.76 14.40
CA ASN A 239 -5.64 -9.23 13.86
C ASN A 239 -4.60 -9.49 14.97
N ILE A 240 -4.55 -8.63 16.00
CA ILE A 240 -3.69 -8.82 17.17
C ILE A 240 -4.05 -10.15 17.86
N ALA A 241 -5.34 -10.36 18.19
CA ALA A 241 -5.80 -11.57 18.85
C ALA A 241 -5.50 -12.86 18.05
N VAL A 242 -5.56 -12.80 16.72
CA VAL A 242 -5.18 -13.92 15.86
C VAL A 242 -3.69 -14.22 15.98
N PHE A 243 -2.81 -13.22 15.86
CA PHE A 243 -1.36 -13.45 15.89
C PHE A 243 -0.84 -13.81 17.29
N GLU A 244 -1.50 -13.40 18.37
CA GLU A 244 -1.16 -13.79 19.74
C GLU A 244 -1.30 -15.30 20.02
N GLN A 245 -2.08 -16.00 19.19
CA GLN A 245 -2.21 -17.48 19.30
C GLN A 245 -0.93 -18.20 18.84
N PHE A 246 -0.03 -17.49 18.16
CA PHE A 246 1.19 -18.06 17.60
C PHE A 246 2.42 -17.40 18.25
N ASN A 247 3.37 -18.24 18.65
CA ASN A 247 4.67 -17.75 19.12
C ASN A 247 5.55 -17.42 17.91
N VAL A 248 5.60 -16.14 17.51
CA VAL A 248 6.37 -15.66 16.35
C VAL A 248 7.35 -14.56 16.74
N ASP A 249 8.55 -14.60 16.11
CA ASP A 249 9.61 -13.64 16.35
C ASP A 249 9.29 -12.28 15.70
N ALA A 250 8.72 -12.32 14.50
CA ALA A 250 8.31 -11.14 13.75
C ALA A 250 7.01 -11.41 12.97
N ILE A 251 6.30 -10.32 12.61
CA ILE A 251 5.12 -10.35 11.74
C ILE A 251 5.51 -9.64 10.45
N VAL A 252 5.63 -10.41 9.36
CA VAL A 252 6.12 -9.94 8.07
C VAL A 252 4.98 -9.77 7.08
N THR A 253 5.02 -8.71 6.29
CA THR A 253 4.10 -8.50 5.16
C THR A 253 4.87 -8.03 3.92
N ASP A 254 4.39 -8.41 2.75
CA ASP A 254 4.91 -7.99 1.44
C ASP A 254 4.06 -6.87 0.80
N CYS A 255 3.36 -6.11 1.63
CA CYS A 255 2.55 -4.97 1.22
C CYS A 255 2.92 -3.73 2.03
N ALA A 256 3.59 -2.77 1.40
CA ALA A 256 3.99 -1.52 2.02
C ALA A 256 2.86 -0.79 2.75
N THR A 257 1.66 -0.79 2.16
CA THR A 257 0.47 -0.15 2.74
C THR A 257 -0.03 -0.90 3.96
N CYS A 258 -0.05 -2.24 3.93
CA CYS A 258 -0.42 -3.04 5.10
C CYS A 258 0.58 -2.84 6.23
N GLY A 259 1.89 -2.98 5.97
CA GLY A 259 2.93 -2.82 6.98
C GLY A 259 2.88 -1.45 7.67
N SER A 260 2.68 -0.37 6.90
CA SER A 260 2.51 0.97 7.47
C SER A 260 1.32 1.06 8.44
N THR A 261 0.19 0.43 8.09
CA THR A 261 -1.01 0.48 8.95
C THR A 261 -0.85 -0.40 10.19
N LEU A 262 -0.28 -1.60 10.03
CA LEU A 262 -0.03 -2.53 11.14
C LEU A 262 0.93 -1.93 12.18
N LYS A 263 1.98 -1.22 11.75
CA LYS A 263 2.90 -0.50 12.64
C LYS A 263 2.23 0.64 13.41
N GLU A 264 1.09 1.15 12.93
CA GLU A 264 0.31 2.20 13.60
C GLU A 264 -0.78 1.66 14.54
N TYR A 265 -0.99 0.33 14.66
CA TYR A 265 -2.01 -0.24 15.54
C TYR A 265 -1.85 0.20 17.00
N GLY A 266 -0.61 0.32 17.50
CA GLY A 266 -0.33 0.87 18.82
C GLY A 266 -0.86 2.29 19.02
N SER A 267 -0.79 3.12 17.98
CA SER A 267 -1.33 4.50 18.01
C SER A 267 -2.86 4.51 17.96
N PHE A 268 -3.48 3.65 17.14
CA PHE A 268 -4.95 3.58 17.05
C PHE A 268 -5.60 3.11 18.36
N LEU A 269 -4.98 2.20 19.07
CA LEU A 269 -5.51 1.62 20.31
C LEU A 269 -4.89 2.18 21.58
N SER A 270 -4.11 3.27 21.50
CA SER A 270 -3.42 3.87 22.65
C SER A 270 -4.36 4.40 23.73
N HIS A 271 -5.62 4.67 23.39
CA HIS A 271 -6.66 5.14 24.31
C HIS A 271 -7.41 4.00 25.03
N ASP A 272 -7.22 2.76 24.61
CA ASP A 272 -7.89 1.57 25.12
C ASP A 272 -6.98 0.84 26.10
N SER A 273 -7.32 0.89 27.40
CA SER A 273 -6.48 0.33 28.48
C SER A 273 -6.22 -1.17 28.36
N GLU A 274 -7.14 -1.91 27.75
CA GLU A 274 -6.99 -3.37 27.51
C GLU A 274 -6.06 -3.66 26.34
N TRP A 275 -6.08 -2.81 25.30
CA TRP A 275 -5.42 -3.10 24.04
C TRP A 275 -4.13 -2.30 23.79
N ALA A 276 -3.90 -1.22 24.51
CA ALA A 276 -2.76 -0.31 24.25
C ALA A 276 -1.41 -1.04 24.26
N GLU A 277 -1.13 -1.83 25.30
CA GLU A 277 0.13 -2.55 25.44
C GLU A 277 0.25 -3.69 24.40
N ARG A 278 -0.82 -4.45 24.20
CA ARG A 278 -0.91 -5.54 23.19
C ARG A 278 -0.67 -5.00 21.79
N ALA A 279 -1.32 -3.91 21.44
CA ALA A 279 -1.17 -3.25 20.14
C ALA A 279 0.24 -2.67 19.93
N ALA A 280 0.83 -2.08 20.96
CA ALA A 280 2.22 -1.62 20.92
C ALA A 280 3.20 -2.81 20.77
N GLY A 281 2.96 -3.91 21.48
CA GLY A 281 3.73 -5.16 21.35
C GLY A 281 3.64 -5.76 19.94
N PHE A 282 2.44 -5.84 19.38
CA PHE A 282 2.21 -6.29 18.00
C PHE A 282 2.95 -5.39 17.00
N ALA A 283 2.77 -4.05 17.09
CA ALA A 283 3.35 -3.10 16.16
C ALA A 283 4.90 -3.17 16.11
N ARG A 284 5.55 -3.44 17.24
CA ARG A 284 7.01 -3.64 17.31
C ARG A 284 7.49 -4.88 16.56
N LYS A 285 6.68 -5.93 16.45
CA LYS A 285 7.01 -7.16 15.71
C LYS A 285 6.78 -7.01 14.20
N VAL A 286 6.03 -5.99 13.76
CA VAL A 286 5.69 -5.83 12.33
C VAL A 286 6.89 -5.34 11.53
N LYS A 287 7.19 -6.04 10.43
CA LYS A 287 8.25 -5.70 9.48
C LYS A 287 7.77 -5.84 8.03
N ASP A 288 8.26 -4.95 7.16
CA ASP A 288 8.18 -5.20 5.73
C ASP A 288 9.10 -6.36 5.36
N ILE A 289 8.76 -7.12 4.32
CA ILE A 289 9.60 -8.25 3.86
C ILE A 289 11.03 -7.80 3.56
N SER A 290 11.21 -6.62 2.96
CA SER A 290 12.54 -6.10 2.65
C SER A 290 13.31 -5.70 3.90
N GLU A 291 12.63 -5.14 4.89
CA GLU A 291 13.18 -4.80 6.20
C GLU A 291 13.66 -6.06 6.92
N PHE A 292 12.79 -7.06 7.05
CA PHE A 292 13.11 -8.31 7.72
C PHE A 292 14.28 -9.05 7.05
N LEU A 293 14.24 -9.20 5.73
CA LEU A 293 15.33 -9.88 5.00
C LEU A 293 16.66 -9.15 5.10
N ALA A 294 16.68 -7.82 5.22
CA ALA A 294 17.91 -7.07 5.40
C ALA A 294 18.54 -7.22 6.79
N GLU A 295 17.78 -7.68 7.79
CA GLU A 295 18.25 -7.89 9.16
C GLU A 295 18.82 -9.29 9.41
N ILE A 296 18.46 -10.27 8.56
CA ILE A 296 18.91 -11.67 8.75
C ILE A 296 20.05 -12.03 7.80
N PRO A 297 20.86 -13.05 8.13
CA PRO A 297 21.82 -13.63 7.18
C PRO A 297 21.07 -14.31 6.04
N LEU A 298 21.28 -13.84 4.81
CA LEU A 298 20.68 -14.39 3.61
C LEU A 298 21.62 -15.37 2.91
N LEU A 299 21.04 -16.41 2.34
CA LEU A 299 21.74 -17.23 1.35
C LEU A 299 22.05 -16.37 0.11
N LYS A 300 23.22 -16.57 -0.48
CA LYS A 300 23.56 -15.91 -1.75
C LYS A 300 22.68 -16.47 -2.87
N PRO A 301 21.97 -15.61 -3.66
CA PRO A 301 21.27 -16.08 -4.84
C PRO A 301 22.22 -16.71 -5.85
N ALA A 302 21.85 -17.86 -6.43
CA ALA A 302 22.72 -18.61 -7.32
C ALA A 302 22.55 -18.24 -8.80
N LYS A 303 21.33 -17.83 -9.20
CA LYS A 303 21.01 -17.50 -10.59
C LYS A 303 21.28 -16.04 -10.89
N ARG A 304 22.05 -15.80 -11.94
CA ARG A 304 22.31 -14.48 -12.49
C ARG A 304 21.10 -13.96 -13.26
N ILE A 305 20.78 -12.67 -13.11
CA ILE A 305 19.71 -11.98 -13.83
C ILE A 305 20.30 -10.74 -14.52
N ASP A 306 20.61 -10.84 -15.81
CA ASP A 306 21.18 -9.74 -16.59
C ASP A 306 20.08 -8.77 -17.05
N MET A 307 19.71 -7.81 -16.19
CA MET A 307 18.67 -6.82 -16.47
C MET A 307 18.92 -5.48 -15.80
N LYS A 308 18.53 -4.39 -16.47
CA LYS A 308 18.38 -3.08 -15.85
C LYS A 308 17.09 -3.00 -15.06
N VAL A 309 17.17 -2.66 -13.79
CA VAL A 309 16.07 -2.47 -12.86
C VAL A 309 16.12 -1.07 -12.29
N THR A 310 14.98 -0.41 -12.19
CA THR A 310 14.84 0.81 -11.38
C THR A 310 13.91 0.55 -10.19
N TYR A 311 14.01 1.39 -9.16
CA TYR A 311 13.19 1.22 -7.95
C TYR A 311 12.25 2.40 -7.75
N HIS A 312 10.96 2.11 -7.54
CA HIS A 312 9.97 3.09 -7.08
C HIS A 312 9.73 2.89 -5.59
N ASP A 313 10.03 3.91 -4.79
CA ASP A 313 9.79 3.91 -3.35
C ASP A 313 8.29 4.09 -3.04
N PRO A 314 7.56 3.07 -2.56
CA PRO A 314 6.19 3.27 -2.12
C PRO A 314 6.15 4.24 -0.93
N CYS A 315 5.24 5.21 -0.97
CA CYS A 315 5.16 6.24 0.07
C CYS A 315 4.93 5.65 1.48
N HIS A 316 4.12 4.60 1.59
CA HIS A 316 3.87 3.92 2.86
C HIS A 316 5.05 3.06 3.33
N LEU A 317 5.95 2.63 2.42
CA LEU A 317 7.18 1.97 2.82
C LEU A 317 8.20 3.00 3.31
N ARG A 318 8.53 3.95 2.44
CA ARG A 318 9.57 4.95 2.72
C ARG A 318 9.19 5.88 3.89
N ARG A 319 7.97 6.44 3.89
CA ARG A 319 7.54 7.45 4.87
C ARG A 319 6.77 6.85 6.02
N GLY A 320 5.92 5.87 5.76
CA GLY A 320 5.15 5.20 6.80
C GLY A 320 5.97 4.24 7.65
N GLN A 321 6.93 3.53 7.03
CA GLN A 321 7.72 2.51 7.71
C GLN A 321 9.21 2.86 7.85
N ARG A 322 9.68 3.94 7.20
CA ARG A 322 11.10 4.35 7.17
C ARG A 322 12.03 3.32 6.53
N VAL A 323 11.53 2.53 5.60
CA VAL A 323 12.24 1.48 4.85
C VAL A 323 12.46 1.95 3.41
N TRP A 324 13.71 2.11 2.96
CA TRP A 324 14.05 2.54 1.59
C TRP A 324 15.42 2.06 1.11
N LYS A 325 16.34 1.76 2.04
CA LYS A 325 17.67 1.22 1.73
C LYS A 325 17.61 -0.29 1.52
N GLU A 326 16.78 -0.95 2.31
CA GLU A 326 16.65 -2.38 2.40
C GLU A 326 16.23 -3.04 1.07
N PRO A 327 15.22 -2.54 0.34
CA PRO A 327 14.88 -3.08 -0.97
C PRO A 327 16.04 -2.97 -1.98
N ARG A 328 16.81 -1.87 -1.95
CA ARG A 328 17.97 -1.67 -2.82
C ARG A 328 19.09 -2.63 -2.48
N ARG A 329 19.34 -2.85 -1.17
CA ARG A 329 20.29 -3.85 -0.69
C ARG A 329 19.93 -5.26 -1.17
N LEU A 330 18.64 -5.64 -1.11
CA LEU A 330 18.21 -6.95 -1.61
C LEU A 330 18.41 -7.09 -3.11
N LEU A 331 18.10 -6.06 -3.89
CA LEU A 331 18.31 -6.06 -5.33
C LEU A 331 19.81 -6.17 -5.68
N SER A 332 20.71 -5.54 -4.92
CA SER A 332 22.15 -5.61 -5.14
C SER A 332 22.78 -6.99 -4.82
N LEU A 333 22.06 -7.90 -4.16
CA LEU A 333 22.50 -9.27 -3.94
C LEU A 333 22.38 -10.15 -5.19
N ILE A 334 21.63 -9.72 -6.19
CA ILE A 334 21.35 -10.50 -7.40
C ILE A 334 22.44 -10.21 -8.44
N ASP A 335 23.26 -11.20 -8.73
CA ASP A 335 24.34 -11.08 -9.71
C ASP A 335 23.76 -10.73 -11.09
N GLY A 336 24.37 -9.74 -11.78
CA GLY A 336 23.98 -9.29 -13.12
C GLY A 336 22.88 -8.23 -13.15
N LEU A 337 22.22 -7.96 -12.02
CA LEU A 337 21.16 -6.96 -11.95
C LEU A 337 21.77 -5.55 -11.81
N GLU A 338 21.53 -4.69 -12.80
CA GLU A 338 21.96 -3.28 -12.80
C GLU A 338 20.85 -2.40 -12.21
N LEU A 339 21.05 -1.91 -10.98
CA LEU A 339 20.10 -0.99 -10.35
C LEU A 339 20.40 0.45 -10.81
N VAL A 340 19.49 1.01 -11.61
CA VAL A 340 19.52 2.41 -12.07
C VAL A 340 18.57 3.24 -11.23
N GLU A 341 19.09 4.19 -10.46
CA GLU A 341 18.24 5.05 -9.62
C GLU A 341 17.36 5.98 -10.47
N MET A 342 16.08 5.96 -10.16
CA MET A 342 15.10 6.83 -10.80
C MET A 342 15.12 8.22 -10.19
N ARG A 343 15.12 9.25 -11.01
CA ARG A 343 14.84 10.61 -10.53
C ARG A 343 13.46 10.65 -9.88
N GLU A 344 13.33 11.29 -8.72
CA GLU A 344 12.08 11.35 -7.96
C GLU A 344 11.51 9.96 -7.64
N SER A 345 12.37 8.96 -7.35
CA SER A 345 11.95 7.58 -7.02
C SER A 345 10.89 7.55 -5.91
N ASP A 346 10.99 8.48 -4.95
CA ASP A 346 10.17 8.61 -3.75
C ASP A 346 8.87 9.42 -3.95
N ARG A 347 8.65 10.05 -5.12
CA ARG A 347 7.41 10.76 -5.41
C ARG A 347 6.25 9.82 -5.67
N CYS A 348 5.05 10.26 -5.26
CA CYS A 348 3.84 9.46 -5.39
C CYS A 348 3.60 8.94 -6.82
N CYS A 349 3.17 7.69 -6.95
CA CYS A 349 2.79 7.07 -8.24
C CYS A 349 1.38 7.45 -8.71
N GLY A 350 0.61 8.18 -7.90
CA GLY A 350 -0.78 8.53 -8.23
C GLY A 350 -1.84 7.49 -7.85
N SER A 351 -1.47 6.32 -7.28
CA SER A 351 -2.44 5.29 -6.93
C SER A 351 -3.37 5.71 -5.78
N ALA A 352 -2.81 5.93 -4.58
CA ALA A 352 -3.53 6.30 -3.36
C ALA A 352 -4.87 5.54 -3.14
N GLY A 353 -4.90 4.24 -3.46
CA GLY A 353 -6.06 3.38 -3.31
C GLY A 353 -7.24 3.81 -4.18
N SER A 354 -8.31 4.30 -3.56
CA SER A 354 -9.54 4.70 -4.25
C SER A 354 -9.44 6.00 -5.09
N GLN A 355 -8.35 6.75 -4.98
CA GLN A 355 -8.14 7.97 -5.78
C GLN A 355 -8.17 7.70 -7.30
N LEU A 356 -7.78 6.49 -7.69
CA LEU A 356 -7.91 6.02 -9.06
C LEU A 356 -9.34 6.08 -9.60
N ILE A 357 -10.34 6.00 -8.72
CA ILE A 357 -11.75 6.03 -9.08
C ILE A 357 -12.33 7.42 -8.81
N THR A 358 -12.09 7.97 -7.62
CA THR A 358 -12.73 9.21 -7.14
C THR A 358 -12.08 10.46 -7.70
N HIS A 359 -10.76 10.46 -7.90
CA HIS A 359 -9.98 11.59 -8.43
C HIS A 359 -9.15 11.15 -9.63
N TYR A 360 -9.80 10.44 -10.56
CA TYR A 360 -9.19 9.79 -11.71
C TYR A 360 -8.22 10.70 -12.47
N ASP A 361 -8.68 11.89 -12.88
CA ASP A 361 -7.86 12.80 -13.69
C ASP A 361 -6.58 13.25 -12.97
N THR A 362 -6.67 13.51 -11.66
CA THR A 362 -5.51 13.85 -10.82
C THR A 362 -4.54 12.68 -10.71
N ALA A 363 -5.07 11.46 -10.48
CA ALA A 363 -4.28 10.26 -10.38
C ALA A 363 -3.44 10.01 -11.66
N TRP A 364 -4.04 10.22 -12.82
CA TRP A 364 -3.38 10.06 -14.11
C TRP A 364 -2.32 11.15 -14.40
N LYS A 365 -2.56 12.40 -14.02
CA LYS A 365 -1.58 13.48 -14.15
C LYS A 365 -0.33 13.20 -13.31
N VAL A 366 -0.54 12.83 -12.04
CA VAL A 366 0.55 12.45 -11.13
C VAL A 366 1.34 11.25 -11.66
N LEU A 367 0.64 10.22 -12.19
CA LEU A 367 1.27 9.07 -12.83
C LEU A 367 2.12 9.48 -14.02
N GLY A 368 1.63 10.40 -14.85
CA GLY A 368 2.34 10.85 -16.05
C GLY A 368 3.79 11.25 -15.77
N ARG A 369 4.00 12.09 -14.74
CA ARG A 369 5.35 12.53 -14.31
C ARG A 369 6.21 11.35 -13.85
N LYS A 370 5.62 10.40 -13.13
CA LYS A 370 6.36 9.21 -12.68
C LYS A 370 6.80 8.35 -13.86
N LEU A 371 5.95 8.20 -14.88
CA LEU A 371 6.30 7.45 -16.09
C LEU A 371 7.44 8.12 -16.87
N ASP A 372 7.50 9.45 -16.89
CA ASP A 372 8.62 10.17 -17.50
C ASP A 372 9.94 9.87 -16.76
N CYS A 373 9.91 9.82 -15.43
CA CYS A 373 11.09 9.45 -14.64
C CYS A 373 11.52 8.00 -14.88
N ILE A 374 10.58 7.08 -15.07
CA ILE A 374 10.87 5.67 -15.38
C ILE A 374 11.53 5.56 -16.76
N LEU A 375 10.99 6.25 -17.76
CA LEU A 375 11.52 6.24 -19.13
C LEU A 375 12.99 6.61 -19.19
N HIS A 376 13.41 7.63 -18.46
CA HIS A 376 14.79 8.10 -18.42
C HIS A 376 15.78 7.10 -17.86
N THR A 377 15.31 6.05 -17.15
CA THR A 377 16.20 5.01 -16.64
C THR A 377 16.52 3.92 -17.66
N GLU A 378 15.73 3.83 -18.74
CA GLU A 378 15.79 2.75 -19.73
C GLU A 378 15.62 1.35 -19.11
N ALA A 379 15.18 1.28 -17.86
CA ALA A 379 14.99 0.03 -17.16
C ALA A 379 13.81 -0.76 -17.73
N ARG A 380 13.98 -2.06 -17.92
CA ARG A 380 12.91 -2.98 -18.33
C ARG A 380 12.07 -3.47 -17.16
N ILE A 381 12.56 -3.30 -15.94
CA ILE A 381 11.88 -3.68 -14.71
C ILE A 381 11.81 -2.45 -13.78
N VAL A 382 10.63 -2.21 -13.21
CA VAL A 382 10.43 -1.28 -12.10
C VAL A 382 10.13 -2.10 -10.87
N ALA A 383 11.02 -2.13 -9.90
CA ALA A 383 10.78 -2.82 -8.64
C ALA A 383 9.96 -1.93 -7.68
N SER A 384 8.93 -2.49 -7.02
CA SER A 384 8.12 -1.76 -6.04
C SER A 384 7.38 -2.70 -5.08
N GLY A 385 7.48 -2.48 -3.77
CA GLY A 385 6.90 -3.29 -2.69
C GLY A 385 5.43 -2.93 -2.35
N CYS A 386 4.65 -2.37 -3.28
CA CYS A 386 3.25 -1.99 -3.00
C CYS A 386 2.31 -2.40 -4.14
N PRO A 387 1.28 -3.23 -3.88
CA PRO A 387 0.31 -3.66 -4.89
C PRO A 387 -0.36 -2.50 -5.63
N GLY A 388 -0.78 -1.47 -4.90
CA GLY A 388 -1.41 -0.29 -5.49
C GLY A 388 -0.46 0.46 -6.45
N CYS A 389 0.82 0.61 -6.09
CA CYS A 389 1.83 1.19 -6.98
C CYS A 389 2.06 0.29 -8.21
N GLN A 390 2.16 -1.02 -8.01
CA GLN A 390 2.36 -1.96 -9.11
C GLN A 390 1.21 -1.90 -10.14
N MET A 391 -0.04 -1.90 -9.69
CA MET A 391 -1.21 -1.77 -10.56
C MET A 391 -1.18 -0.46 -11.35
N GLN A 392 -0.95 0.66 -10.67
CA GLN A 392 -0.94 1.98 -11.27
C GLN A 392 0.18 2.13 -12.30
N LEU A 393 1.40 1.78 -11.92
CA LEU A 393 2.57 1.88 -12.80
C LEU A 393 2.47 0.94 -14.00
N ASN A 394 2.08 -0.35 -13.81
CA ASN A 394 1.89 -1.29 -14.92
C ASN A 394 0.85 -0.80 -15.93
N THR A 395 -0.24 -0.19 -15.44
CA THR A 395 -1.27 0.32 -16.33
C THR A 395 -0.77 1.53 -17.11
N GLY A 396 -0.05 2.44 -16.45
CA GLY A 396 0.56 3.58 -17.12
C GLY A 396 1.59 3.19 -18.17
N LEU A 397 2.47 2.23 -17.85
CA LEU A 397 3.47 1.70 -18.79
C LEU A 397 2.80 1.11 -20.03
N ARG A 398 1.80 0.23 -19.85
CA ARG A 398 1.03 -0.36 -20.96
C ARG A 398 0.33 0.69 -21.81
N ARG A 399 -0.29 1.70 -21.18
CA ARG A 399 -0.99 2.78 -21.90
C ARG A 399 -0.05 3.61 -22.76
N ARG A 400 1.21 3.77 -22.35
CA ARG A 400 2.25 4.43 -23.13
C ARG A 400 2.97 3.51 -24.14
N GLY A 401 2.56 2.24 -24.25
CA GLY A 401 3.20 1.26 -25.14
C GLY A 401 4.61 0.87 -24.71
N LEU A 402 4.94 1.02 -23.42
CA LEU A 402 6.26 0.71 -22.87
C LEU A 402 6.37 -0.76 -22.50
N SER A 403 7.47 -1.39 -22.84
CA SER A 403 7.74 -2.81 -22.57
C SER A 403 8.17 -3.12 -21.13
N ALA A 404 8.41 -2.09 -20.30
CA ALA A 404 8.78 -2.27 -18.90
C ALA A 404 7.61 -2.89 -18.10
N ARG A 405 7.95 -3.71 -17.10
CA ARG A 405 7.00 -4.33 -16.16
C ARG A 405 7.32 -3.95 -14.72
N VAL A 406 6.31 -3.90 -13.87
CA VAL A 406 6.50 -3.64 -12.44
C VAL A 406 6.40 -4.94 -11.66
N VAL A 407 7.38 -5.20 -10.80
CA VAL A 407 7.46 -6.43 -9.98
C VAL A 407 7.83 -6.08 -8.54
N HIS A 408 7.56 -6.99 -7.62
CA HIS A 408 8.03 -6.86 -6.25
C HIS A 408 9.52 -7.24 -6.14
N PRO A 409 10.34 -6.54 -5.31
CA PRO A 409 11.74 -6.91 -5.11
C PRO A 409 11.94 -8.38 -4.72
N VAL A 410 11.08 -8.91 -3.84
CA VAL A 410 11.15 -10.31 -3.39
C VAL A 410 10.93 -11.31 -4.52
N ALA A 411 10.14 -10.96 -5.55
CA ALA A 411 9.92 -11.84 -6.69
C ALA A 411 11.19 -11.98 -7.55
N LEU A 412 11.99 -10.92 -7.67
CA LEU A 412 13.31 -10.99 -8.32
C LEU A 412 14.30 -11.82 -7.50
N LEU A 413 14.24 -11.68 -6.18
CA LEU A 413 15.07 -12.48 -5.29
C LEU A 413 14.70 -13.96 -5.34
N ASP A 414 13.40 -14.30 -5.37
CA ASP A 414 12.91 -15.67 -5.56
C ASP A 414 13.37 -16.25 -6.90
N GLU A 415 13.27 -15.48 -8.00
CA GLU A 415 13.75 -15.86 -9.32
C GLU A 415 15.27 -16.15 -9.30
N ALA A 416 16.05 -15.33 -8.58
CA ALA A 416 17.48 -15.50 -8.41
C ALA A 416 17.84 -16.71 -7.53
N TYR A 417 16.94 -17.16 -6.67
CA TYR A 417 17.04 -18.41 -5.94
C TYR A 417 16.58 -19.65 -6.74
N GLY A 418 16.13 -19.48 -7.99
CA GLY A 418 15.62 -20.56 -8.84
C GLY A 418 14.08 -20.66 -8.91
N GLY A 419 13.35 -19.77 -8.25
CA GLY A 419 11.89 -19.75 -8.31
C GLY A 419 11.22 -21.02 -7.80
N ALA A 420 10.06 -21.37 -8.38
CA ALA A 420 9.32 -22.59 -8.06
C ALA A 420 10.01 -23.86 -8.59
N ASP A 421 10.81 -23.74 -9.67
CA ASP A 421 11.50 -24.88 -10.31
C ASP A 421 12.77 -25.33 -9.54
N GLY A 422 13.19 -24.54 -8.56
CA GLY A 422 14.34 -24.86 -7.67
C GLY A 422 13.93 -25.67 -6.43
N GLU A 423 12.78 -26.31 -6.46
CA GLU A 423 12.27 -27.18 -5.37
C GLU A 423 12.78 -28.61 -5.43
#